data_f379fd683270e4cd36559a37f3a9bae1
#
_entry.id   f379fd683270e4cd36559a37f3a9bae1
#
_cell.length_a   1.000
_cell.length_b   1.000
_cell.length_c   1.000
_cell.angle_alpha   90.00
_cell.angle_beta   90.00
_cell.angle_gamma   90.00
#
_symmetry.space_group_name_H-M   'P 1'
#
loop_
_entity.id
_entity.type
_entity.pdbx_description
1 polymer ?
#
loop_
_entity_poly.entity_id
_entity_poly.type
_entity_poly.pdbx_seq_one_letter_code
_entity_poly.pdbx_strand_id
1 'polypeptide(L)'
;MADAVAGANPDQSHESPDPTRRDFIHIAAIAAAAGGAAAVAWPLIHQMNPSADTLAQSSIEYDVSKVALGQEVTVLWRKQPLFVRHRTPAEIAAAVRDDNAPMKDPQRDEDRVKPGKSEWLILVGVCTHLGCTPNFGAGEYGGWLCPCHGSQYDTSGRIRKGPAPLNLAVPDYTFLTDTKIKVG
;
A
#
# COMPACT_ATOMS: atom_id res chain seq x y z
N MET A 1 45.02 66.65 -9.45
CA MET A 1 43.92 66.16 -10.35
C MET A 1 43.15 65.16 -9.58
N ALA A 2 41.98 65.54 -9.08
CA ALA A 2 41.12 64.70 -8.28
C ALA A 2 39.83 64.43 -9.09
N ASP A 3 39.64 63.19 -9.55
CA ASP A 3 38.44 62.79 -10.22
C ASP A 3 37.39 62.50 -9.19
N ALA A 4 36.29 63.25 -9.24
CA ALA A 4 35.11 63.05 -8.42
C ALA A 4 34.31 61.88 -8.94
N VAL A 5 34.18 60.79 -8.12
CA VAL A 5 33.24 59.67 -8.34
C VAL A 5 31.81 60.16 -8.04
N ALA A 6 31.01 60.29 -9.08
CA ALA A 6 29.58 60.59 -8.97
C ALA A 6 28.85 59.48 -8.24
N GLY A 7 28.27 59.79 -7.08
CA GLY A 7 27.46 58.90 -6.31
C GLY A 7 26.18 58.55 -7.05
N ALA A 8 25.94 57.27 -7.24
CA ALA A 8 24.64 56.72 -7.69
C ALA A 8 23.59 56.99 -6.59
N ASN A 9 22.52 57.66 -6.97
CA ASN A 9 21.36 57.94 -6.11
C ASN A 9 20.53 56.63 -5.91
N PRO A 10 20.38 56.10 -4.69
CA PRO A 10 19.67 54.81 -4.46
C PRO A 10 18.16 54.95 -4.33
N ASP A 11 17.57 56.08 -4.61
CA ASP A 11 16.12 56.30 -4.44
C ASP A 11 15.41 56.48 -5.79
N GLN A 12 15.40 55.44 -6.61
CA GLN A 12 14.39 55.28 -7.64
C GLN A 12 13.37 54.27 -7.13
N SER A 13 12.44 54.73 -6.30
CA SER A 13 11.17 54.02 -6.06
C SER A 13 10.49 53.82 -7.43
N HIS A 14 10.50 52.60 -7.95
CA HIS A 14 9.69 52.22 -9.09
C HIS A 14 8.20 52.31 -8.68
N GLU A 15 7.69 53.53 -8.77
CA GLU A 15 6.25 53.80 -8.66
C GLU A 15 5.61 53.13 -9.88
N SER A 16 4.91 52.03 -9.64
CA SER A 16 4.17 51.31 -10.69
C SER A 16 3.15 52.28 -11.28
N PRO A 17 3.10 52.49 -12.60
CA PRO A 17 2.14 53.39 -13.21
C PRO A 17 0.72 52.93 -12.85
N ASP A 18 -0.17 53.91 -12.60
CA ASP A 18 -1.59 53.64 -12.30
C ASP A 18 -2.21 52.77 -13.36
N PRO A 19 -3.02 51.77 -12.94
CA PRO A 19 -3.61 50.79 -13.85
C PRO A 19 -4.54 51.45 -14.88
N THR A 20 -4.25 51.21 -16.13
CA THR A 20 -4.99 51.79 -17.27
C THR A 20 -6.20 50.91 -17.65
N ARG A 21 -7.13 51.42 -18.47
CA ARG A 21 -8.26 50.62 -19.05
C ARG A 21 -7.72 49.40 -19.83
N ARG A 22 -6.55 49.51 -20.43
CA ARG A 22 -5.90 48.43 -21.15
C ARG A 22 -5.46 47.32 -20.19
N ASP A 23 -4.89 47.69 -19.06
CA ASP A 23 -4.45 46.74 -18.04
C ASP A 23 -5.65 45.97 -17.45
N PHE A 24 -6.75 46.67 -17.21
CA PHE A 24 -7.99 46.04 -16.79
C PHE A 24 -8.47 44.98 -17.79
N ILE A 25 -8.47 45.30 -19.10
CA ILE A 25 -8.90 44.32 -20.14
C ILE A 25 -7.94 43.10 -20.15
N HIS A 26 -6.66 43.32 -20.05
CA HIS A 26 -5.66 42.25 -19.99
C HIS A 26 -5.85 41.35 -18.74
N ILE A 27 -5.99 41.97 -17.56
CA ILE A 27 -6.27 41.22 -16.32
C ILE A 27 -7.55 40.42 -16.41
N ALA A 28 -8.62 41.01 -16.92
CA ALA A 28 -9.90 40.34 -17.08
C ALA A 28 -9.79 39.15 -18.06
N ALA A 29 -9.09 39.33 -19.19
CA ALA A 29 -8.86 38.26 -20.16
C ALA A 29 -8.01 37.11 -19.58
N ILE A 30 -6.95 37.44 -18.85
CA ILE A 30 -6.12 36.42 -18.20
C ILE A 30 -6.91 35.68 -17.12
N ALA A 31 -7.69 36.40 -16.31
CA ALA A 31 -8.52 35.77 -15.29
C ALA A 31 -9.58 34.84 -15.90
N ALA A 32 -10.24 35.29 -16.99
CA ALA A 32 -11.18 34.44 -17.72
C ALA A 32 -10.53 33.20 -18.33
N ALA A 33 -9.34 33.37 -18.94
CA ALA A 33 -8.58 32.26 -19.50
C ALA A 33 -8.12 31.27 -18.39
N ALA A 34 -7.64 31.76 -17.26
CA ALA A 34 -7.23 30.93 -16.13
C ALA A 34 -8.43 30.18 -15.52
N GLY A 35 -9.58 30.86 -15.36
CA GLY A 35 -10.82 30.26 -14.92
C GLY A 35 -11.32 29.17 -15.88
N GLY A 36 -11.29 29.42 -17.18
CA GLY A 36 -11.61 28.44 -18.23
C GLY A 36 -10.68 27.24 -18.21
N ALA A 37 -9.36 27.46 -18.09
CA ALA A 37 -8.38 26.38 -17.98
C ALA A 37 -8.61 25.55 -16.72
N ALA A 38 -8.88 26.17 -15.58
CA ALA A 38 -9.19 25.46 -14.34
C ALA A 38 -10.48 24.63 -14.45
N ALA A 39 -11.52 25.18 -15.08
CA ALA A 39 -12.80 24.48 -15.32
C ALA A 39 -12.64 23.25 -16.22
N VAL A 40 -11.74 23.28 -17.19
CA VAL A 40 -11.42 22.13 -18.04
C VAL A 40 -10.51 21.13 -17.31
N ALA A 41 -9.50 21.61 -16.57
CA ALA A 41 -8.55 20.75 -15.86
C ALA A 41 -9.21 19.96 -14.72
N TRP A 42 -10.16 20.58 -14.01
CA TRP A 42 -10.83 19.96 -12.87
C TRP A 42 -11.45 18.59 -13.16
N PRO A 43 -12.34 18.41 -14.17
CA PRO A 43 -12.92 17.12 -14.48
C PRO A 43 -11.86 16.09 -14.93
N LEU A 44 -10.78 16.54 -15.61
CA LEU A 44 -9.68 15.66 -16.02
C LEU A 44 -8.92 15.12 -14.82
N ILE A 45 -8.70 15.94 -13.80
CA ILE A 45 -8.10 15.50 -12.54
C ILE A 45 -9.08 14.63 -11.75
N HIS A 46 -10.35 15.05 -11.68
CA HIS A 46 -11.37 14.33 -10.91
C HIS A 46 -11.67 12.93 -11.44
N GLN A 47 -11.56 12.70 -12.76
CA GLN A 47 -11.72 11.35 -13.34
C GLN A 47 -10.62 10.37 -12.95
N MET A 48 -9.47 10.84 -12.41
CA MET A 48 -8.41 10.00 -11.88
C MET A 48 -8.72 9.43 -10.49
N ASN A 49 -9.77 9.92 -9.83
CA ASN A 49 -10.22 9.38 -8.56
C ASN A 49 -10.74 7.95 -8.73
N PRO A 50 -10.57 7.09 -7.71
CA PRO A 50 -11.12 5.75 -7.74
C PRO A 50 -12.62 5.75 -8.01
N SER A 51 -13.08 4.81 -8.84
CA SER A 51 -14.52 4.62 -9.10
C SER A 51 -15.26 4.16 -7.83
N ALA A 52 -16.56 4.38 -7.78
CA ALA A 52 -17.40 3.90 -6.67
C ALA A 52 -17.29 2.39 -6.45
N ASP A 53 -17.15 1.61 -7.51
CA ASP A 53 -16.96 0.16 -7.45
C ASP A 53 -15.62 -0.22 -6.79
N THR A 54 -14.56 0.54 -7.09
CA THR A 54 -13.24 0.34 -6.46
C THR A 54 -13.29 0.67 -4.98
N LEU A 55 -14.01 1.73 -4.60
CA LEU A 55 -14.20 2.11 -3.20
C LEU A 55 -15.07 1.09 -2.46
N ALA A 56 -16.11 0.56 -3.08
CA ALA A 56 -16.96 -0.49 -2.49
C ALA A 56 -16.19 -1.79 -2.23
N GLN A 57 -15.18 -2.10 -3.05
CA GLN A 57 -14.31 -3.27 -2.88
C GLN A 57 -13.08 -2.99 -2.01
N SER A 58 -12.97 -1.80 -1.42
CA SER A 58 -11.79 -1.39 -0.63
C SER A 58 -11.66 -2.20 0.66
N SER A 59 -12.78 -2.63 1.26
CA SER A 59 -12.79 -3.44 2.47
C SER A 59 -13.76 -4.62 2.33
N ILE A 60 -13.45 -5.72 3.02
CA ILE A 60 -14.32 -6.88 3.15
C ILE A 60 -14.43 -7.29 4.61
N GLU A 61 -15.57 -7.85 4.98
CA GLU A 61 -15.76 -8.54 6.26
C GLU A 61 -15.84 -10.04 6.01
N TYR A 62 -15.14 -10.81 6.83
CA TYR A 62 -15.13 -12.27 6.73
C TYR A 62 -15.32 -12.91 8.11
N ASP A 63 -16.17 -13.96 8.18
CA ASP A 63 -16.39 -14.75 9.39
C ASP A 63 -15.41 -15.91 9.42
N VAL A 64 -14.40 -15.80 10.28
CA VAL A 64 -13.33 -16.79 10.41
C VAL A 64 -13.78 -18.05 11.20
N SER A 65 -14.93 -18.03 11.89
CA SER A 65 -15.43 -19.19 12.61
C SER A 65 -15.69 -20.42 11.72
N LYS A 66 -15.85 -20.18 10.42
CA LYS A 66 -16.06 -21.20 9.40
C LYS A 66 -14.78 -21.91 8.96
N VAL A 67 -13.62 -21.42 9.39
CA VAL A 67 -12.31 -21.97 9.02
C VAL A 67 -11.84 -22.92 10.11
N ALA A 68 -11.81 -24.20 9.83
CA ALA A 68 -11.38 -25.21 10.78
C ALA A 68 -9.88 -25.08 11.11
N LEU A 69 -9.46 -25.58 12.27
CA LEU A 69 -8.07 -25.61 12.68
C LEU A 69 -7.20 -26.33 11.64
N GLY A 70 -6.11 -25.71 11.21
CA GLY A 70 -5.24 -26.21 10.15
C GLY A 70 -5.78 -26.02 8.73
N GLN A 71 -6.91 -25.35 8.58
CA GLN A 71 -7.48 -25.04 7.26
C GLN A 71 -7.06 -23.65 6.78
N GLU A 72 -6.95 -23.53 5.45
CA GLU A 72 -6.84 -22.25 4.75
C GLU A 72 -8.04 -22.04 3.87
N VAL A 73 -8.56 -20.83 3.83
CA VAL A 73 -9.56 -20.37 2.88
C VAL A 73 -9.04 -19.18 2.11
N THR A 74 -9.23 -19.19 0.81
CA THR A 74 -8.90 -18.07 -0.06
C THR A 74 -10.14 -17.23 -0.32
N VAL A 75 -10.07 -15.95 0.02
CA VAL A 75 -11.11 -14.95 -0.21
C VAL A 75 -10.61 -13.94 -1.22
N LEU A 76 -11.47 -13.42 -2.08
CA LEU A 76 -11.10 -12.37 -3.02
C LEU A 76 -11.20 -10.99 -2.36
N TRP A 77 -10.09 -10.24 -2.31
CA TRP A 77 -10.04 -8.86 -1.83
C TRP A 77 -9.26 -8.00 -2.82
N ARG A 78 -9.83 -6.89 -3.26
CA ARG A 78 -9.23 -5.98 -4.27
C ARG A 78 -8.73 -6.74 -5.51
N LYS A 79 -9.48 -7.74 -5.96
CA LYS A 79 -9.13 -8.63 -7.09
C LYS A 79 -7.85 -9.47 -6.86
N GLN A 80 -7.39 -9.58 -5.63
CA GLN A 80 -6.26 -10.42 -5.24
C GLN A 80 -6.71 -11.53 -4.28
N PRO A 81 -6.08 -12.71 -4.31
CA PRO A 81 -6.34 -13.74 -3.32
C PRO A 81 -5.87 -13.28 -1.94
N LEU A 82 -6.74 -13.43 -0.96
CA LEU A 82 -6.46 -13.23 0.46
C LEU A 82 -6.53 -14.59 1.14
N PHE A 83 -5.44 -15.02 1.73
CA PHE A 83 -5.37 -16.25 2.51
C PHE A 83 -5.81 -15.96 3.94
N VAL A 84 -6.79 -16.71 4.42
CA VAL A 84 -7.22 -16.74 5.81
C VAL A 84 -6.90 -18.13 6.35
N ARG A 85 -5.84 -18.21 7.14
CA ARG A 85 -5.37 -19.47 7.70
C ARG A 85 -5.62 -19.56 9.20
N HIS A 86 -6.25 -20.64 9.64
CA HIS A 86 -6.37 -21.01 11.03
C HIS A 86 -5.20 -21.93 11.39
N ARG A 87 -4.14 -21.35 11.95
CA ARG A 87 -2.87 -22.05 12.23
C ARG A 87 -3.02 -23.03 13.38
N THR A 88 -2.40 -24.19 13.23
CA THR A 88 -2.22 -25.15 14.32
C THR A 88 -1.16 -24.67 15.33
N PRO A 89 -1.19 -25.16 16.58
CA PRO A 89 -0.12 -24.84 17.54
C PRO A 89 1.27 -25.25 17.05
N ALA A 90 1.38 -26.29 16.25
CA ALA A 90 2.64 -26.74 15.66
C ALA A 90 3.18 -25.74 14.63
N GLU A 91 2.32 -25.16 13.81
CA GLU A 91 2.69 -24.11 12.84
C GLU A 91 3.13 -22.83 13.51
N ILE A 92 2.45 -22.42 14.58
CA ILE A 92 2.83 -21.25 15.38
C ILE A 92 4.21 -21.48 16.03
N ALA A 93 4.40 -22.65 16.66
CA ALA A 93 5.69 -23.00 17.27
C ALA A 93 6.82 -23.06 16.23
N ALA A 94 6.56 -23.54 15.02
CA ALA A 94 7.52 -23.53 13.92
C ALA A 94 7.87 -22.09 13.49
N ALA A 95 6.87 -21.23 13.33
CA ALA A 95 7.06 -19.83 12.96
C ALA A 95 7.92 -19.08 13.99
N VAL A 96 7.61 -19.21 15.28
CA VAL A 96 8.35 -18.59 16.38
C VAL A 96 9.79 -19.13 16.47
N ARG A 97 9.99 -20.43 16.34
CA ARG A 97 11.34 -21.03 16.31
C ARG A 97 12.20 -20.46 15.19
N ASP A 98 11.58 -20.17 14.05
CA ASP A 98 12.24 -19.67 12.87
C ASP A 98 12.45 -18.14 12.86
N ASP A 99 12.05 -17.42 13.90
CA ASP A 99 12.22 -15.95 14.00
C ASP A 99 13.69 -15.49 13.88
N ASN A 100 14.62 -16.33 14.33
CA ASN A 100 16.06 -16.04 14.25
C ASN A 100 16.74 -16.72 13.04
N ALA A 101 15.99 -17.38 12.17
CA ALA A 101 16.57 -18.01 10.98
C ALA A 101 17.03 -16.95 9.96
N PRO A 102 18.06 -17.24 9.17
CA PRO A 102 18.50 -16.31 8.12
C PRO A 102 17.39 -16.16 7.05
N MET A 103 16.93 -14.93 6.84
CA MET A 103 15.87 -14.59 5.90
C MET A 103 16.28 -13.39 5.05
N LYS A 104 15.74 -13.30 3.83
CA LYS A 104 15.91 -12.13 2.95
C LYS A 104 15.19 -10.89 3.48
N ASP A 105 14.02 -11.12 4.08
CA ASP A 105 13.15 -10.10 4.66
C ASP A 105 12.84 -10.53 6.12
N PRO A 106 13.72 -10.20 7.07
CA PRO A 106 13.58 -10.61 8.47
C PRO A 106 12.40 -9.93 9.13
N GLN A 107 11.48 -10.73 9.67
CA GLN A 107 10.32 -10.26 10.42
C GLN A 107 9.94 -11.35 11.43
N ARG A 108 9.57 -10.95 12.65
CA ARG A 108 9.12 -11.91 13.68
C ARG A 108 7.68 -12.36 13.42
N ASP A 109 7.32 -13.54 13.87
CA ASP A 109 5.96 -14.07 13.73
C ASP A 109 4.93 -13.15 14.41
N GLU A 110 5.27 -12.61 15.58
CA GLU A 110 4.38 -11.72 16.34
C GLU A 110 4.02 -10.42 15.58
N ASP A 111 4.89 -9.93 14.69
CA ASP A 111 4.66 -8.74 13.88
C ASP A 111 3.71 -9.00 12.70
N ARG A 112 3.42 -10.26 12.42
CA ARG A 112 2.62 -10.67 11.27
C ARG A 112 1.19 -11.06 11.62
N VAL A 113 0.87 -11.09 12.91
CA VAL A 113 -0.44 -11.44 13.44
C VAL A 113 -0.95 -10.35 14.36
N LYS A 114 -2.23 -10.37 14.71
CA LYS A 114 -2.77 -9.45 15.72
C LYS A 114 -2.49 -9.97 17.12
N PRO A 115 -2.19 -9.08 18.09
CA PRO A 115 -1.97 -9.46 19.49
C PRO A 115 -3.13 -10.30 20.05
N GLY A 116 -2.81 -11.43 20.66
CA GLY A 116 -3.80 -12.35 21.23
C GLY A 116 -4.59 -13.17 20.21
N LYS A 117 -4.22 -13.13 18.93
CA LYS A 117 -4.87 -13.86 17.83
C LYS A 117 -3.84 -14.58 16.94
N SER A 118 -2.81 -15.16 17.56
CA SER A 118 -1.71 -15.84 16.85
C SER A 118 -2.17 -17.03 16.01
N GLU A 119 -3.32 -17.59 16.30
CA GLU A 119 -3.95 -18.67 15.53
C GLU A 119 -4.44 -18.19 14.15
N TRP A 120 -4.62 -16.89 13.95
CA TRP A 120 -5.13 -16.33 12.71
C TRP A 120 -4.03 -15.60 11.93
N LEU A 121 -3.66 -16.16 10.79
CA LEU A 121 -2.72 -15.55 9.87
C LEU A 121 -3.45 -15.11 8.59
N ILE A 122 -3.42 -13.81 8.30
CA ILE A 122 -4.08 -13.20 7.15
C ILE A 122 -3.01 -12.65 6.21
N LEU A 123 -2.95 -13.16 5.00
CA LEU A 123 -1.92 -12.81 4.02
C LEU A 123 -2.53 -12.47 2.66
N VAL A 124 -1.91 -11.56 1.94
CA VAL A 124 -2.17 -11.40 0.52
C VAL A 124 -1.48 -12.55 -0.22
N GLY A 125 -2.24 -13.41 -0.87
CA GLY A 125 -1.78 -14.63 -1.54
C GLY A 125 -1.10 -14.36 -2.88
N VAL A 126 -0.26 -13.34 -2.94
CA VAL A 126 0.44 -12.88 -4.15
C VAL A 126 1.94 -12.97 -3.93
N CYS A 127 2.61 -13.84 -4.69
CA CYS A 127 4.06 -14.00 -4.62
C CYS A 127 4.76 -12.70 -5.01
N THR A 128 5.67 -12.25 -4.15
CA THR A 128 6.40 -10.98 -4.32
C THR A 128 7.45 -11.00 -5.43
N HIS A 129 7.62 -12.15 -6.12
CA HIS A 129 8.47 -12.21 -7.32
C HIS A 129 7.76 -11.60 -8.54
N LEU A 130 6.70 -12.24 -9.04
CA LEU A 130 5.97 -11.81 -10.25
C LEU A 130 4.44 -12.02 -10.12
N GLY A 131 3.89 -12.06 -8.91
CA GLY A 131 2.45 -12.01 -8.68
C GLY A 131 1.69 -13.33 -8.80
N CYS A 132 2.37 -14.50 -8.95
CA CYS A 132 1.68 -15.80 -8.94
C CYS A 132 1.10 -16.10 -7.56
N THR A 133 0.03 -16.89 -7.50
CA THR A 133 -0.55 -17.36 -6.24
C THR A 133 0.20 -18.59 -5.72
N PRO A 134 0.79 -18.54 -4.52
CA PRO A 134 1.45 -19.70 -3.92
C PRO A 134 0.43 -20.72 -3.37
N ASN A 135 0.85 -21.99 -3.31
CA ASN A 135 0.05 -23.09 -2.77
C ASN A 135 0.54 -23.44 -1.37
N PHE A 136 -0.40 -23.58 -0.41
CA PHE A 136 -0.08 -24.02 0.95
C PHE A 136 0.26 -25.51 1.00
N GLY A 137 1.10 -25.89 1.98
CA GLY A 137 1.47 -27.28 2.24
C GLY A 137 2.47 -27.87 1.26
N ALA A 138 3.00 -27.07 0.35
CA ALA A 138 4.05 -27.46 -0.58
C ALA A 138 5.40 -26.83 -0.20
N GLY A 139 6.51 -27.46 -0.60
CA GLY A 139 7.85 -26.97 -0.31
C GLY A 139 8.44 -27.50 1.02
N GLU A 140 9.62 -26.99 1.36
CA GLU A 140 10.46 -27.54 2.44
C GLU A 140 10.21 -26.86 3.81
N TYR A 141 9.48 -25.73 3.83
CA TYR A 141 9.33 -24.87 5.03
C TYR A 141 7.95 -24.93 5.66
N GLY A 142 7.08 -25.87 5.23
CA GLY A 142 5.76 -26.12 5.81
C GLY A 142 4.70 -25.03 5.57
N GLY A 143 5.03 -24.00 4.81
CA GLY A 143 4.12 -22.91 4.45
C GLY A 143 3.70 -22.96 2.98
N TRP A 144 4.06 -21.97 2.18
CA TRP A 144 3.63 -21.86 0.79
C TRP A 144 4.77 -22.03 -0.21
N LEU A 145 4.45 -22.68 -1.33
CA LEU A 145 5.33 -22.77 -2.50
C LEU A 145 4.67 -22.07 -3.69
N CYS A 146 5.39 -21.13 -4.28
CA CYS A 146 5.00 -20.53 -5.55
C CYS A 146 5.44 -21.45 -6.70
N PRO A 147 4.51 -22.02 -7.49
CA PRO A 147 4.84 -22.99 -8.53
C PRO A 147 5.55 -22.37 -9.74
N CYS A 148 5.45 -21.03 -9.92
CA CYS A 148 5.98 -20.37 -11.11
C CYS A 148 7.51 -20.41 -11.17
N HIS A 149 8.20 -20.11 -10.05
CA HIS A 149 9.66 -20.03 -10.00
C HIS A 149 10.26 -20.58 -8.69
N GLY A 150 9.48 -21.34 -7.92
CA GLY A 150 9.96 -22.06 -6.75
C GLY A 150 10.26 -21.19 -5.52
N SER A 151 9.65 -20.00 -5.39
CA SER A 151 9.73 -19.26 -4.12
C SER A 151 8.99 -20.01 -3.03
N GLN A 152 9.66 -20.20 -1.87
CA GLN A 152 9.14 -20.95 -0.73
C GLN A 152 9.04 -20.05 0.50
N TYR A 153 7.90 -20.12 1.15
CA TYR A 153 7.57 -19.35 2.34
C TYR A 153 7.34 -20.29 3.52
N ASP A 154 7.64 -19.85 4.72
CA ASP A 154 7.39 -20.61 5.94
C ASP A 154 5.92 -20.49 6.42
N THR A 155 5.63 -21.08 7.59
CA THR A 155 4.30 -21.12 8.21
C THR A 155 3.78 -19.74 8.65
N SER A 156 4.62 -18.70 8.60
CA SER A 156 4.25 -17.29 8.80
C SER A 156 4.21 -16.49 7.49
N GLY A 157 4.43 -17.13 6.33
CA GLY A 157 4.46 -16.47 5.03
C GLY A 157 5.73 -15.66 4.78
N ARG A 158 6.84 -15.95 5.48
CA ARG A 158 8.14 -15.30 5.29
C ARG A 158 8.93 -16.03 4.23
N ILE A 159 9.60 -15.26 3.35
CA ILE A 159 10.41 -15.84 2.28
C ILE A 159 11.66 -16.55 2.82
N ARG A 160 11.80 -17.83 2.47
CA ARG A 160 12.92 -18.68 2.88
C ARG A 160 13.83 -19.05 1.72
N LYS A 161 13.28 -19.28 0.54
CA LYS A 161 14.03 -19.75 -0.64
C LYS A 161 13.38 -19.23 -1.93
N GLY A 162 14.18 -19.06 -2.97
CA GLY A 162 13.74 -18.71 -4.31
C GLY A 162 13.89 -17.23 -4.67
N PRO A 163 13.36 -16.80 -5.82
CA PRO A 163 13.61 -15.48 -6.36
C PRO A 163 12.80 -14.35 -5.71
N ALA A 164 11.72 -14.64 -4.97
CA ALA A 164 10.94 -13.62 -4.30
C ALA A 164 11.81 -12.79 -3.34
N PRO A 165 11.71 -11.45 -3.37
CA PRO A 165 12.53 -10.58 -2.52
C PRO A 165 11.95 -10.38 -1.12
N LEU A 166 10.63 -10.42 -0.95
CA LEU A 166 9.92 -10.05 0.26
C LEU A 166 8.98 -11.17 0.73
N ASN A 167 8.55 -11.07 1.98
CA ASN A 167 7.51 -11.90 2.58
C ASN A 167 6.17 -11.71 1.85
N LEU A 168 5.24 -12.65 2.01
CA LEU A 168 3.84 -12.42 1.64
C LEU A 168 3.29 -11.26 2.48
N ALA A 169 2.60 -10.33 1.85
CA ALA A 169 2.15 -9.13 2.55
C ALA A 169 1.03 -9.45 3.56
N VAL A 170 1.11 -8.86 4.75
CA VAL A 170 0.02 -8.81 5.71
C VAL A 170 -0.80 -7.55 5.39
N PRO A 171 -2.09 -7.66 5.03
CA PRO A 171 -2.93 -6.50 4.78
C PRO A 171 -3.29 -5.79 6.09
N ASP A 172 -3.75 -4.57 5.99
CA ASP A 172 -4.41 -3.93 7.12
C ASP A 172 -5.72 -4.64 7.42
N TYR A 173 -5.84 -5.18 8.64
CA TYR A 173 -7.07 -5.83 9.09
C TYR A 173 -7.29 -5.65 10.58
N THR A 174 -8.53 -5.77 11.00
CA THR A 174 -8.93 -5.70 12.42
C THR A 174 -9.94 -6.79 12.74
N PHE A 175 -9.96 -7.28 13.98
CA PHE A 175 -11.04 -8.10 14.49
C PHE A 175 -12.18 -7.19 14.95
N LEU A 176 -13.35 -7.32 14.34
CA LEU A 176 -14.59 -6.66 14.77
C LEU A 176 -15.21 -7.38 15.95
N THR A 177 -15.10 -8.70 15.97
CA THR A 177 -15.50 -9.61 17.04
C THR A 177 -14.46 -10.71 17.14
N ASP A 178 -14.62 -11.67 18.05
CA ASP A 178 -13.72 -12.83 18.16
C ASP A 178 -13.69 -13.69 16.89
N THR A 179 -14.73 -13.65 16.08
CA THR A 179 -14.91 -14.48 14.90
C THR A 179 -15.03 -13.70 13.60
N LYS A 180 -15.01 -12.38 13.62
CA LYS A 180 -15.23 -11.58 12.43
C LYS A 180 -14.09 -10.59 12.22
N ILE A 181 -13.47 -10.68 11.04
CA ILE A 181 -12.42 -9.74 10.62
C ILE A 181 -12.94 -8.78 9.58
N LYS A 182 -12.39 -7.57 9.57
CA LYS A 182 -12.50 -6.59 8.50
C LYS A 182 -11.10 -6.36 7.93
N VAL A 183 -10.98 -6.45 6.61
CA VAL A 183 -9.74 -6.22 5.87
C VAL A 183 -9.91 -4.99 4.97
N GLY A 184 -9.01 -4.00 5.09
CA GLY A 184 -9.04 -2.73 4.37
C GLY A 184 -9.72 -1.59 5.07
#